data_54ae009b4134edd21e7a987fe172bec3
#
_entry.id   54ae009b4134edd21e7a987fe172bec3
#
_cell.length_a   1.000
_cell.length_b   1.000
_cell.length_c   1.000
_cell.angle_alpha   90.00
_cell.angle_beta   90.00
_cell.angle_gamma   90.00
#
_symmetry.space_group_name_H-M   'P 1'
#
loop_
_entity.id
_entity.type
_entity.pdbx_description
1 polymer ?
#
loop_
_entity_poly.entity_id
_entity_poly.type
_entity_poly.pdbx_seq_one_letter_code
_entity_poly.pdbx_strand_id
1 'polypeptide(L)'
;MAPFRLTTLVAVALVFSTLAQRAGAQDTTSAPHTPPNEAAPSAPPVQINGLVQIWYLDGHTITNAHDTYRVRRADIKLSGVISPHVGWHVSLDGAKVLNLTKNSTVVDDSTTLRDTNIDQRSRILQEASIYVAVTPTFRIDVGQQIIPVSLEGVTPSSQIETIERTMFIAERTRGGGISDVRDIGAAARGNVAAGYVDYQIGLFNEMGDSQNSTDQNDQKALIGRVAFHLPVIPELRLGVSGGSEGGAVGQRHERAGGEAQYRNRWLTLRSEVMGARDGVLRRLGYYGFGAIRPAPQVELVARWDNWDPDLHNESGPADVLEREIVAGANYFIDGSSTRLAANVIRSTFPSGRVPSTTLLLFALQVAW
;
A
#
# COMPACT_ATOMS: atom_id res chain seq x y z
N MET A 1 5.40 -21.99 25.93
CA MET A 1 5.65 -21.49 24.58
C MET A 1 6.50 -20.24 24.69
N ALA A 2 7.68 -20.24 24.07
CA ALA A 2 8.68 -19.19 24.27
C ALA A 2 8.25 -17.87 23.58
N PRO A 3 8.55 -16.71 24.16
CA PRO A 3 8.26 -15.43 23.53
C PRO A 3 9.15 -15.24 22.29
N PHE A 4 8.55 -14.88 21.17
CA PHE A 4 9.24 -14.51 19.95
C PHE A 4 10.06 -13.23 20.26
N ARG A 5 11.35 -13.39 20.48
CA ARG A 5 12.24 -12.25 20.72
C ARG A 5 12.67 -11.67 19.37
N LEU A 6 12.39 -10.41 19.17
CA LEU A 6 12.75 -9.58 17.99
C LEU A 6 14.27 -9.38 17.81
N THR A 7 15.10 -10.12 18.53
CA THR A 7 16.56 -9.96 18.57
C THR A 7 17.31 -10.58 17.38
N THR A 8 16.62 -11.22 16.44
CA THR A 8 17.30 -11.95 15.34
C THR A 8 17.38 -11.16 14.03
N LEU A 9 16.81 -9.97 13.94
CA LEU A 9 16.77 -9.17 12.70
C LEU A 9 17.96 -8.20 12.51
N VAL A 10 18.82 -8.03 13.51
CA VAL A 10 19.98 -7.11 13.44
C VAL A 10 21.23 -7.78 12.86
N ALA A 11 21.27 -9.09 12.75
CA ALA A 11 22.50 -9.82 12.37
C ALA A 11 22.74 -9.94 10.85
N VAL A 12 21.83 -9.49 9.98
CA VAL A 12 21.99 -9.61 8.51
C VAL A 12 22.68 -8.39 7.89
N ALA A 13 22.81 -7.28 8.61
CA ALA A 13 23.36 -6.03 8.07
C ALA A 13 24.89 -5.94 8.03
N LEU A 14 25.64 -6.92 8.51
CA LEU A 14 27.09 -6.79 8.73
C LEU A 14 27.99 -7.67 7.83
N VAL A 15 27.46 -8.37 6.83
CA VAL A 15 28.27 -9.30 6.00
C VAL A 15 28.61 -8.77 4.59
N PHE A 16 28.13 -7.59 4.19
CA PHE A 16 28.30 -7.11 2.80
C PHE A 16 29.33 -5.99 2.59
N SER A 17 30.33 -5.84 3.43
CA SER A 17 31.34 -4.77 3.27
C SER A 17 32.55 -5.10 2.38
N THR A 18 32.63 -6.24 1.70
CA THR A 18 33.85 -6.64 0.97
C THR A 18 33.69 -7.10 -0.49
N LEU A 19 32.61 -6.75 -1.19
CA LEU A 19 32.49 -7.11 -2.61
C LEU A 19 32.01 -5.92 -3.50
N ALA A 20 32.69 -4.79 -3.38
CA ALA A 20 32.46 -3.65 -4.27
C ALA A 20 33.73 -3.32 -5.07
N GLN A 21 34.08 -4.18 -6.05
CA GLN A 21 34.90 -3.75 -7.19
C GLN A 21 34.57 -4.56 -8.43
N ARG A 22 34.11 -3.86 -9.46
CA ARG A 22 33.88 -4.23 -10.85
C ARG A 22 32.45 -4.64 -11.25
N ALA A 23 31.70 -3.65 -11.72
CA ALA A 23 30.84 -3.81 -12.90
C ALA A 23 30.58 -2.42 -13.51
N GLY A 24 30.82 -2.31 -14.81
CA GLY A 24 30.77 -1.07 -15.58
C GLY A 24 29.36 -0.49 -15.74
N ALA A 25 29.35 0.78 -15.97
CA ALA A 25 28.20 1.60 -16.25
C ALA A 25 27.35 1.05 -17.42
N GLN A 26 26.03 0.95 -17.22
CA GLN A 26 25.08 1.03 -18.32
C GLN A 26 24.13 2.19 -18.08
N ASP A 27 24.07 3.02 -19.11
CA ASP A 27 23.31 4.24 -19.25
C ASP A 27 21.85 4.10 -18.86
N THR A 28 21.45 4.85 -17.84
CA THR A 28 20.09 5.38 -17.75
C THR A 28 20.19 6.86 -18.05
N THR A 29 19.52 7.29 -19.11
CA THR A 29 19.46 8.61 -19.68
C THR A 29 19.56 9.73 -18.63
N SER A 30 20.77 10.21 -18.44
CA SER A 30 21.06 11.48 -17.77
C SER A 30 20.62 12.62 -18.68
N ALA A 31 19.84 13.54 -18.16
CA ALA A 31 19.61 14.81 -18.78
C ALA A 31 20.96 15.49 -19.10
N PRO A 32 21.08 16.22 -20.24
CA PRO A 32 22.34 16.80 -20.66
C PRO A 32 22.84 17.84 -19.66
N HIS A 33 24.12 17.76 -19.33
CA HIS A 33 24.84 18.78 -18.58
C HIS A 33 24.88 20.09 -19.39
N THR A 34 24.18 21.12 -18.93
CA THR A 34 24.28 22.49 -19.43
C THR A 34 25.48 23.18 -18.78
N PRO A 35 26.34 23.87 -19.53
CA PRO A 35 27.48 24.60 -18.96
C PRO A 35 27.04 25.81 -18.13
N PRO A 36 27.87 26.28 -17.18
CA PRO A 36 27.48 27.26 -16.16
C PRO A 36 27.49 28.72 -16.69
N ASN A 37 26.58 29.06 -17.58
CA ASN A 37 26.34 30.46 -17.96
C ASN A 37 25.02 30.67 -18.71
N GLU A 38 23.95 30.02 -18.32
CA GLU A 38 22.61 30.37 -18.81
C GLU A 38 21.78 31.00 -17.72
N ALA A 39 20.94 31.97 -18.12
CA ALA A 39 20.01 32.67 -17.25
C ALA A 39 19.31 31.73 -16.26
N ALA A 40 19.11 32.18 -15.03
CA ALA A 40 18.50 31.39 -13.96
C ALA A 40 17.32 30.57 -14.52
N PRO A 41 17.33 29.25 -14.40
CA PRO A 41 16.30 28.43 -14.97
C PRO A 41 14.96 28.90 -14.43
N SER A 42 14.01 29.17 -15.32
CA SER A 42 12.61 29.38 -14.93
C SER A 42 12.23 28.25 -13.97
N ALA A 43 11.57 28.58 -12.86
CA ALA A 43 11.17 27.60 -11.86
C ALA A 43 10.60 26.36 -12.57
N PRO A 44 11.10 25.17 -12.26
CA PRO A 44 10.65 23.97 -12.95
C PRO A 44 9.14 23.85 -12.84
N PRO A 45 8.44 23.48 -13.90
CA PRO A 45 6.99 23.44 -13.92
C PRO A 45 6.47 22.50 -12.82
N VAL A 46 5.40 22.89 -12.15
CA VAL A 46 4.67 22.02 -11.23
C VAL A 46 4.12 20.84 -12.05
N GLN A 47 4.42 19.63 -11.62
CA GLN A 47 3.86 18.43 -12.21
C GLN A 47 2.50 18.17 -11.59
N ILE A 48 1.50 17.94 -12.42
CA ILE A 48 0.13 17.59 -12.02
C ILE A 48 -0.16 16.21 -12.53
N ASN A 49 -0.42 15.29 -11.60
CA ASN A 49 -0.87 13.94 -11.92
C ASN A 49 -2.20 13.70 -11.22
N GLY A 50 -2.97 12.75 -11.71
CA GLY A 50 -4.25 12.46 -11.10
C GLY A 50 -4.74 11.06 -11.39
N LEU A 51 -5.80 10.69 -10.66
CA LEU A 51 -6.48 9.41 -10.80
C LEU A 51 -7.96 9.59 -10.51
N VAL A 52 -8.81 9.23 -11.47
CA VAL A 52 -10.23 9.07 -11.24
C VAL A 52 -10.60 7.60 -11.40
N GLN A 53 -11.30 7.08 -10.41
CA GLN A 53 -11.87 5.72 -10.45
C GLN A 53 -13.36 5.78 -10.14
N ILE A 54 -14.16 5.27 -11.08
CA ILE A 54 -15.61 5.10 -10.92
C ILE A 54 -15.90 3.61 -10.90
N TRP A 55 -16.65 3.17 -9.90
CA TRP A 55 -17.04 1.78 -9.74
C TRP A 55 -18.53 1.61 -9.91
N TYR A 56 -18.91 0.43 -10.39
CA TYR A 56 -20.25 -0.11 -10.30
C TYR A 56 -20.19 -1.41 -9.51
N LEU A 57 -20.95 -1.50 -8.46
CA LEU A 57 -21.12 -2.67 -7.61
C LEU A 57 -22.47 -3.29 -7.92
N ASP A 58 -22.47 -4.60 -8.23
CA ASP A 58 -23.67 -5.40 -8.26
C ASP A 58 -23.87 -6.05 -6.88
N GLY A 59 -24.87 -5.56 -6.17
CA GLY A 59 -25.18 -5.97 -4.80
C GLY A 59 -26.13 -7.16 -4.67
N HIS A 60 -26.61 -7.75 -5.76
CA HIS A 60 -27.63 -8.81 -5.75
C HIS A 60 -27.27 -10.03 -4.91
N THR A 61 -26.00 -10.30 -4.71
CA THR A 61 -25.52 -11.48 -3.98
C THR A 61 -25.13 -11.19 -2.54
N ILE A 62 -25.27 -9.94 -2.08
CA ILE A 62 -24.93 -9.50 -0.73
C ILE A 62 -26.21 -9.05 -0.02
N THR A 63 -26.48 -9.62 1.15
CA THR A 63 -27.60 -9.21 1.99
C THR A 63 -27.46 -7.74 2.34
N ASN A 64 -28.52 -6.94 2.06
CA ASN A 64 -28.58 -5.49 2.28
C ASN A 64 -27.65 -4.63 1.41
N ALA A 65 -27.08 -5.16 0.34
CA ALA A 65 -26.38 -4.37 -0.66
C ALA A 65 -27.32 -4.02 -1.81
N HIS A 66 -27.12 -2.85 -2.37
CA HIS A 66 -27.84 -2.35 -3.55
C HIS A 66 -26.85 -2.13 -4.68
N ASP A 67 -27.31 -2.30 -5.91
CA ASP A 67 -26.57 -1.91 -7.09
C ASP A 67 -26.28 -0.41 -7.01
N THR A 68 -25.02 -0.06 -7.19
CA THR A 68 -24.65 1.34 -7.05
C THR A 68 -23.43 1.73 -7.87
N TYR A 69 -23.45 2.94 -8.40
CA TYR A 69 -22.28 3.63 -8.89
C TYR A 69 -21.65 4.43 -7.76
N ARG A 70 -20.31 4.49 -7.73
CA ARG A 70 -19.61 5.37 -6.81
C ARG A 70 -18.32 5.90 -7.41
N VAL A 71 -17.97 7.13 -7.07
CA VAL A 71 -16.62 7.65 -7.26
C VAL A 71 -15.76 7.08 -6.14
N ARG A 72 -14.81 6.21 -6.49
CA ARG A 72 -13.96 5.54 -5.51
C ARG A 72 -12.73 6.35 -5.16
N ARG A 73 -12.15 7.01 -6.17
CA ARG A 73 -10.99 7.90 -6.04
C ARG A 73 -11.12 9.08 -6.96
N ALA A 74 -10.67 10.22 -6.49
CA ALA A 74 -10.52 11.46 -7.26
C ALA A 74 -9.24 12.14 -6.79
N ASP A 75 -8.10 11.51 -7.08
CA ASP A 75 -6.78 11.95 -6.62
C ASP A 75 -6.24 13.06 -7.51
N ILE A 76 -5.71 14.09 -6.88
CA ILE A 76 -4.87 15.11 -7.51
C ILE A 76 -3.54 15.11 -6.77
N LYS A 77 -2.45 14.98 -7.53
CA LYS A 77 -1.08 14.97 -7.02
C LYS A 77 -0.30 16.09 -7.65
N LEU A 78 0.22 16.97 -6.83
CA LEU A 78 1.06 18.09 -7.20
C LEU A 78 2.47 17.82 -6.69
N SER A 79 3.47 18.06 -7.52
CA SER A 79 4.86 17.99 -7.10
C SER A 79 5.70 19.02 -7.84
N GLY A 80 6.78 19.44 -7.22
CA GLY A 80 7.68 20.43 -7.80
C GLY A 80 9.08 20.30 -7.21
N VAL A 81 10.04 20.78 -7.98
CA VAL A 81 11.44 20.89 -7.58
C VAL A 81 11.74 22.39 -7.39
N ILE A 82 12.24 22.78 -6.22
CA ILE A 82 12.61 24.16 -5.90
C ILE A 82 14.08 24.40 -6.25
N SER A 83 14.92 23.40 -6.01
CA SER A 83 16.34 23.41 -6.32
C SER A 83 16.82 21.98 -6.61
N PRO A 84 18.04 21.75 -7.11
CA PRO A 84 18.57 20.40 -7.32
C PRO A 84 18.49 19.47 -6.08
N HIS A 85 18.35 20.06 -4.90
CA HIS A 85 18.35 19.33 -3.64
C HIS A 85 17.01 19.36 -2.91
N VAL A 86 16.07 20.24 -3.29
CA VAL A 86 14.82 20.43 -2.55
C VAL A 86 13.61 20.33 -3.46
N GLY A 87 12.66 19.53 -3.09
CA GLY A 87 11.36 19.46 -3.74
C GLY A 87 10.24 19.20 -2.75
N TRP A 88 9.03 19.17 -3.27
CA TRP A 88 7.81 19.01 -2.49
C TRP A 88 6.78 18.15 -3.20
N HIS A 89 5.87 17.61 -2.42
CA HIS A 89 4.76 16.79 -2.90
C HIS A 89 3.51 17.05 -2.08
N VAL A 90 2.36 17.20 -2.74
CA VAL A 90 1.04 17.29 -2.11
C VAL A 90 0.07 16.39 -2.87
N SER A 91 -0.71 15.60 -2.15
CA SER A 91 -1.71 14.71 -2.73
C SER A 91 -3.03 14.83 -1.97
N LEU A 92 -4.12 14.97 -2.72
CA LEU A 92 -5.49 15.08 -2.23
C LEU A 92 -6.35 14.01 -2.87
N ASP A 93 -7.27 13.40 -2.11
CA ASP A 93 -8.32 12.52 -2.63
C ASP A 93 -9.69 13.17 -2.41
N GLY A 94 -10.21 13.80 -3.46
CA GLY A 94 -11.51 14.48 -3.43
C GLY A 94 -12.70 13.54 -3.21
N ALA A 95 -12.59 12.24 -3.55
CA ALA A 95 -13.66 11.29 -3.33
C ALA A 95 -13.99 11.09 -1.83
N LYS A 96 -13.07 11.43 -0.95
CA LYS A 96 -13.25 11.31 0.50
C LYS A 96 -14.24 12.31 1.11
N VAL A 97 -14.65 13.35 0.37
CA VAL A 97 -15.75 14.23 0.78
C VAL A 97 -17.11 13.54 0.64
N LEU A 98 -17.19 12.49 -0.19
CA LEU A 98 -18.42 11.76 -0.44
C LEU A 98 -18.69 10.77 0.70
N ASN A 99 -19.92 10.74 1.17
CA ASN A 99 -20.37 9.69 2.08
C ASN A 99 -20.55 8.41 1.27
N LEU A 100 -19.67 7.45 1.47
CA LEU A 100 -19.81 6.12 0.89
C LEU A 100 -20.83 5.34 1.72
N THR A 101 -21.96 4.97 1.09
CA THR A 101 -22.99 4.16 1.74
C THR A 101 -22.50 2.73 1.93
N LYS A 102 -22.94 2.12 3.00
CA LYS A 102 -22.50 0.84 3.55
C LYS A 102 -22.91 -0.38 2.74
N ASN A 103 -22.01 -1.32 2.61
CA ASN A 103 -22.33 -2.72 2.45
C ASN A 103 -21.92 -3.43 3.76
N SER A 104 -22.86 -3.61 4.67
CA SER A 104 -22.61 -4.34 5.92
C SER A 104 -23.16 -5.76 5.83
N THR A 105 -22.37 -6.74 6.19
CA THR A 105 -22.85 -8.10 6.41
C THR A 105 -23.20 -8.24 7.90
N VAL A 106 -24.48 -8.42 8.20
CA VAL A 106 -24.96 -8.67 9.55
C VAL A 106 -24.79 -10.16 9.85
N VAL A 107 -24.07 -10.50 10.91
CA VAL A 107 -23.83 -11.89 11.34
C VAL A 107 -24.96 -12.38 12.25
N ASP A 108 -25.43 -11.49 13.10
CA ASP A 108 -26.60 -11.63 13.96
C ASP A 108 -27.15 -10.23 14.26
N ASP A 109 -28.22 -10.13 15.03
CA ASP A 109 -28.88 -8.85 15.35
C ASP A 109 -27.96 -7.83 16.05
N SER A 110 -26.78 -8.24 16.49
CA SER A 110 -25.82 -7.43 17.26
C SER A 110 -24.47 -7.22 16.58
N THR A 111 -24.11 -8.03 15.58
CA THR A 111 -22.75 -8.03 15.00
C THR A 111 -22.76 -7.66 13.53
N THR A 112 -22.16 -6.54 13.21
CA THR A 112 -21.91 -6.09 11.82
C THR A 112 -20.47 -6.35 11.46
N LEU A 113 -20.21 -7.21 10.48
CA LEU A 113 -18.84 -7.55 10.05
C LEU A 113 -18.17 -6.50 9.18
N ARG A 114 -18.94 -5.68 8.50
CA ARG A 114 -18.42 -4.58 7.67
C ARG A 114 -19.15 -3.32 8.02
N ASP A 115 -18.48 -2.40 8.66
CA ASP A 115 -18.95 -1.03 8.78
C ASP A 115 -18.34 -0.18 7.68
N THR A 116 -19.18 0.37 6.83
CA THR A 116 -18.75 1.09 5.64
C THR A 116 -18.97 2.60 5.73
N ASN A 117 -19.57 3.09 6.84
CA ASN A 117 -19.62 4.52 7.13
C ASN A 117 -18.39 4.99 7.90
N ILE A 118 -17.24 4.87 7.28
CA ILE A 118 -16.07 5.56 7.79
C ILE A 118 -16.15 6.99 7.28
N ASP A 119 -16.27 7.96 8.18
CA ASP A 119 -16.07 9.36 7.81
C ASP A 119 -14.62 9.56 7.38
N GLN A 120 -14.42 9.72 6.09
CA GLN A 120 -13.09 9.91 5.51
C GLN A 120 -12.75 11.38 5.26
N ARG A 121 -13.63 12.32 5.63
CA ARG A 121 -13.42 13.76 5.38
C ARG A 121 -12.17 14.29 6.03
N SER A 122 -11.82 13.78 7.21
CA SER A 122 -10.55 14.07 7.87
C SER A 122 -9.32 13.58 7.10
N ARG A 123 -9.48 12.77 6.05
CA ARG A 123 -8.41 12.12 5.29
C ARG A 123 -8.33 12.59 3.84
N ILE A 124 -8.88 13.76 3.50
CA ILE A 124 -8.81 14.34 2.14
C ILE A 124 -7.37 14.63 1.76
N LEU A 125 -6.59 15.26 2.64
CA LEU A 125 -5.16 15.41 2.47
C LEU A 125 -4.50 14.07 2.67
N GLN A 126 -3.95 13.52 1.57
CA GLN A 126 -3.27 12.24 1.60
C GLN A 126 -1.81 12.42 1.99
N GLU A 127 -1.10 13.25 1.27
CA GLU A 127 0.33 13.48 1.47
C GLU A 127 0.62 14.98 1.36
N ALA A 128 1.53 15.46 2.21
CA ALA A 128 2.10 16.79 2.15
C ALA A 128 3.50 16.71 2.74
N SER A 129 4.52 16.73 1.89
CA SER A 129 5.89 16.54 2.30
C SER A 129 6.87 17.38 1.51
N ILE A 130 7.98 17.69 2.14
CA ILE A 130 9.17 18.30 1.54
C ILE A 130 10.27 17.26 1.59
N TYR A 131 11.04 17.14 0.53
CA TYR A 131 12.23 16.30 0.54
C TYR A 131 13.50 17.11 0.33
N VAL A 132 14.58 16.63 0.93
CA VAL A 132 15.94 17.11 0.71
C VAL A 132 16.78 15.96 0.16
N ALA A 133 17.23 16.06 -1.08
CA ALA A 133 18.15 15.14 -1.69
C ALA A 133 19.58 15.48 -1.25
N VAL A 134 20.15 14.63 -0.39
CA VAL A 134 21.53 14.78 0.12
C VAL A 134 22.53 14.28 -0.92
N THR A 135 22.19 13.17 -1.58
CA THR A 135 22.92 12.61 -2.73
C THR A 135 21.92 12.09 -3.77
N PRO A 136 22.34 11.72 -4.98
CA PRO A 136 21.45 11.10 -5.96
C PRO A 136 20.75 9.82 -5.47
N THR A 137 21.35 9.13 -4.50
CA THR A 137 20.88 7.84 -3.97
C THR A 137 20.36 7.92 -2.54
N PHE A 138 20.27 9.11 -1.94
CA PHE A 138 19.81 9.31 -0.57
C PHE A 138 19.10 10.64 -0.41
N ARG A 139 17.88 10.58 0.13
CA ARG A 139 17.10 11.77 0.48
C ARG A 139 16.37 11.60 1.81
N ILE A 140 16.00 12.70 2.39
CA ILE A 140 15.17 12.79 3.59
C ILE A 140 13.85 13.46 3.20
N ASP A 141 12.74 12.82 3.51
CA ASP A 141 11.39 13.36 3.33
C ASP A 141 10.82 13.70 4.71
N VAL A 142 10.19 14.86 4.83
CA VAL A 142 9.57 15.34 6.08
C VAL A 142 8.16 15.82 5.78
N GLY A 143 7.20 15.40 6.58
CA GLY A 143 5.79 15.75 6.44
C GLY A 143 4.89 14.53 6.50
N GLN A 144 3.64 14.71 6.07
CA GLN A 144 2.69 13.61 5.95
C GLN A 144 2.97 12.81 4.69
N GLN A 145 3.22 11.53 4.86
CA GLN A 145 3.57 10.61 3.79
C GLN A 145 3.06 9.20 4.08
N ILE A 146 3.03 8.36 3.04
CA ILE A 146 2.70 6.94 3.22
C ILE A 146 3.78 6.26 4.06
N ILE A 147 3.37 5.49 5.07
CA ILE A 147 4.33 4.69 5.86
C ILE A 147 4.84 3.51 5.04
N PRO A 148 6.14 3.16 5.16
CA PRO A 148 6.77 2.14 4.33
C PRO A 148 6.48 0.71 4.81
N VAL A 149 5.25 0.27 4.69
CA VAL A 149 4.82 -1.09 5.06
C VAL A 149 4.10 -1.73 3.90
N SER A 150 4.45 -3.00 3.56
CA SER A 150 3.86 -3.78 2.48
C SER A 150 4.19 -3.24 1.07
N LEU A 151 4.39 -4.12 0.11
CA LEU A 151 4.55 -3.76 -1.29
C LEU A 151 3.27 -3.20 -1.87
N GLU A 152 2.14 -3.90 -1.68
CA GLU A 152 0.87 -3.44 -2.21
C GLU A 152 0.39 -2.16 -1.52
N GLY A 153 0.72 -2.00 -0.23
CA GLY A 153 0.41 -0.80 0.55
C GLY A 153 1.07 0.46 -0.01
N VAL A 154 2.33 0.38 -0.42
CA VAL A 154 3.06 1.51 -1.00
C VAL A 154 2.92 1.63 -2.52
N THR A 155 2.29 0.64 -3.17
CA THR A 155 2.03 0.69 -4.62
C THR A 155 0.90 1.69 -4.92
N PRO A 156 1.10 2.63 -5.87
CA PRO A 156 0.04 3.56 -6.27
C PRO A 156 -1.24 2.84 -6.71
N SER A 157 -2.39 3.39 -6.33
CA SER A 157 -3.70 2.78 -6.66
C SER A 157 -3.94 2.62 -8.16
N SER A 158 -3.34 3.47 -8.99
CA SER A 158 -3.41 3.36 -10.46
C SER A 158 -2.70 2.13 -11.01
N GLN A 159 -1.79 1.53 -10.24
CA GLN A 159 -0.95 0.38 -10.64
C GLN A 159 -1.41 -0.95 -10.04
N ILE A 160 -2.40 -0.94 -9.15
CA ILE A 160 -2.99 -2.18 -8.61
C ILE A 160 -3.84 -2.82 -9.70
N GLU A 161 -3.58 -4.09 -9.97
CA GLU A 161 -4.19 -4.84 -11.08
C GLU A 161 -5.62 -5.28 -10.76
N THR A 162 -5.95 -5.63 -9.51
CA THR A 162 -7.32 -5.85 -9.04
C THR A 162 -8.01 -4.51 -8.76
N ILE A 163 -9.32 -4.48 -8.78
CA ILE A 163 -10.09 -3.25 -8.50
C ILE A 163 -9.87 -2.82 -7.04
N GLU A 164 -9.94 -3.75 -6.09
CA GLU A 164 -9.66 -3.48 -4.67
C GLU A 164 -8.36 -4.14 -4.23
N ARG A 165 -7.73 -3.58 -3.19
CA ARG A 165 -6.54 -4.10 -2.54
C ARG A 165 -6.83 -5.37 -1.74
N THR A 166 -5.76 -6.08 -1.35
CA THR A 166 -5.86 -7.22 -0.41
C THR A 166 -6.55 -6.82 0.90
N MET A 167 -7.21 -7.79 1.55
CA MET A 167 -8.05 -7.53 2.72
C MET A 167 -7.30 -6.90 3.89
N PHE A 168 -6.07 -7.28 4.18
CA PHE A 168 -5.33 -6.69 5.30
C PHE A 168 -4.96 -5.20 5.07
N ILE A 169 -5.14 -4.70 3.84
CA ILE A 169 -5.00 -3.28 3.51
C ILE A 169 -6.38 -2.61 3.42
N ALA A 170 -7.31 -3.23 2.71
CA ALA A 170 -8.60 -2.62 2.37
C ALA A 170 -9.62 -2.67 3.52
N GLU A 171 -9.61 -3.73 4.32
CA GLU A 171 -10.66 -4.00 5.31
C GLU A 171 -10.40 -3.32 6.66
N ARG A 172 -10.61 -2.01 6.70
CA ARG A 172 -10.30 -1.18 7.89
C ARG A 172 -11.20 -1.47 9.10
N THR A 173 -12.47 -1.81 8.88
CA THR A 173 -13.43 -2.00 9.96
C THR A 173 -13.19 -3.29 10.74
N ARG A 174 -12.53 -4.26 10.11
CA ARG A 174 -12.17 -5.54 10.72
C ARG A 174 -10.70 -5.61 11.08
N GLY A 175 -10.09 -4.46 11.40
CA GLY A 175 -8.70 -4.36 11.77
C GLY A 175 -7.73 -4.41 10.59
N GLY A 176 -8.21 -4.32 9.35
CA GLY A 176 -7.39 -4.06 8.19
C GLY A 176 -6.90 -2.61 8.16
N GLY A 177 -6.32 -2.19 7.05
CA GLY A 177 -5.68 -0.89 6.96
C GLY A 177 -4.35 -0.84 7.71
N ILE A 178 -3.69 -1.99 7.87
CA ILE A 178 -2.35 -2.08 8.47
C ILE A 178 -1.26 -1.56 7.55
N SER A 179 -1.60 -1.24 6.30
CA SER A 179 -0.78 -0.55 5.32
C SER A 179 -1.67 0.35 4.44
N ASP A 180 -1.10 1.03 3.44
CA ASP A 180 -1.75 2.11 2.66
C ASP A 180 -2.27 3.23 3.58
N VAL A 181 -1.59 3.44 4.69
CA VAL A 181 -1.88 4.48 5.67
C VAL A 181 -0.82 5.57 5.62
N ARG A 182 -1.17 6.77 6.04
CA ARG A 182 -0.28 7.93 6.05
C ARG A 182 -0.11 8.41 7.47
N ASP A 183 1.07 8.95 7.72
CA ASP A 183 1.38 9.58 8.99
C ASP A 183 2.38 10.72 8.82
N ILE A 184 2.46 11.59 9.82
CA ILE A 184 3.39 12.71 9.83
C ILE A 184 4.69 12.24 10.45
N GLY A 185 5.80 12.49 9.75
CA GLY A 185 7.11 12.06 10.23
C GLY A 185 8.25 12.49 9.32
N ALA A 186 9.41 11.93 9.59
CA ALA A 186 10.61 12.08 8.77
C ALA A 186 11.14 10.71 8.37
N ALA A 187 11.45 10.53 7.11
CA ALA A 187 11.96 9.27 6.57
C ALA A 187 13.19 9.49 5.68
N ALA A 188 14.21 8.69 5.90
CA ALA A 188 15.33 8.50 4.99
C ALA A 188 14.96 7.44 3.96
N ARG A 189 15.15 7.75 2.68
CA ARG A 189 14.97 6.78 1.60
C ARG A 189 16.03 6.90 0.54
N GLY A 190 16.26 5.80 -0.13
CA GLY A 190 17.26 5.74 -1.19
C GLY A 190 17.49 4.35 -1.71
N ASN A 191 18.59 4.21 -2.44
CA ASN A 191 19.08 2.93 -2.92
C ASN A 191 20.58 2.80 -2.67
N VAL A 192 21.01 1.57 -2.51
CA VAL A 192 22.42 1.23 -2.35
C VAL A 192 22.77 0.03 -3.22
N ALA A 193 24.05 -0.35 -3.23
CA ALA A 193 24.54 -1.48 -4.02
C ALA A 193 24.17 -1.35 -5.52
N ALA A 194 24.42 -0.18 -6.12
CA ALA A 194 24.11 0.12 -7.53
C ALA A 194 22.63 -0.08 -7.89
N GLY A 195 21.70 0.19 -6.96
CA GLY A 195 20.28 0.05 -7.17
C GLY A 195 19.69 -1.33 -6.87
N TYR A 196 20.51 -2.28 -6.43
CA TYR A 196 19.99 -3.61 -6.06
C TYR A 196 19.25 -3.64 -4.72
N VAL A 197 19.38 -2.61 -3.91
CA VAL A 197 18.70 -2.52 -2.62
C VAL A 197 18.04 -1.16 -2.49
N ASP A 198 16.71 -1.13 -2.45
CA ASP A 198 15.93 0.05 -2.08
C ASP A 198 15.63 0.00 -0.59
N TYR A 199 15.69 1.14 0.07
CA TYR A 199 15.31 1.24 1.48
C TYR A 199 14.52 2.51 1.76
N GLN A 200 13.67 2.40 2.76
CA GLN A 200 13.02 3.53 3.42
C GLN A 200 12.90 3.20 4.90
N ILE A 201 13.35 4.13 5.76
CA ILE A 201 13.23 4.04 7.21
C ILE A 201 12.88 5.40 7.76
N GLY A 202 11.95 5.48 8.70
CA GLY A 202 11.50 6.75 9.25
C GLY A 202 10.96 6.65 10.65
N LEU A 203 10.88 7.82 11.27
CA LEU A 203 10.21 8.05 12.53
C LEU A 203 8.92 8.82 12.23
N PHE A 204 7.80 8.26 12.65
CA PHE A 204 6.47 8.80 12.44
C PHE A 204 5.80 9.05 13.80
N ASN A 205 4.77 9.88 13.82
CA ASN A 205 4.03 10.11 15.04
C ASN A 205 3.43 8.79 15.57
N GLU A 206 2.74 8.04 14.69
CA GLU A 206 2.09 6.78 15.02
C GLU A 206 2.22 5.78 13.83
N MET A 207 1.44 4.72 13.85
CA MET A 207 1.39 3.71 12.78
C MET A 207 0.27 4.00 11.75
N GLY A 208 -0.03 5.28 11.50
CA GLY A 208 -1.06 5.74 10.55
C GLY A 208 -2.33 6.27 11.20
N ASP A 209 -2.38 6.36 12.51
CA ASP A 209 -3.54 6.85 13.26
C ASP A 209 -3.56 8.38 13.31
N SER A 210 -2.39 9.03 13.21
CA SER A 210 -2.22 10.49 13.21
C SER A 210 -2.33 11.14 11.82
N GLN A 211 -2.94 10.49 10.84
CA GLN A 211 -3.18 11.13 9.54
C GLN A 211 -4.04 12.39 9.68
N ASN A 212 -3.51 13.55 9.26
CA ASN A 212 -4.14 14.89 9.36
C ASN A 212 -4.45 15.31 10.81
N SER A 213 -3.71 14.80 11.77
CA SER A 213 -3.90 15.09 13.19
C SER A 213 -2.55 15.32 13.87
N THR A 214 -2.59 15.90 15.04
CA THR A 214 -1.41 15.98 15.91
C THR A 214 -1.25 14.69 16.67
N ASP A 215 -0.01 14.36 17.01
CA ASP A 215 0.33 13.26 17.89
C ASP A 215 -0.44 13.35 19.21
N GLN A 216 -0.99 12.22 19.63
CA GLN A 216 -1.74 12.12 20.89
C GLN A 216 -0.87 11.59 22.05
N ASN A 217 0.37 11.20 21.76
CA ASN A 217 1.33 10.68 22.74
C ASN A 217 2.75 11.12 22.39
N ASP A 218 3.70 10.99 23.32
CA ASP A 218 5.10 11.37 23.11
C ASP A 218 5.93 10.27 22.42
N GLN A 219 5.31 9.17 22.01
CA GLN A 219 6.00 8.01 21.46
C GLN A 219 6.00 8.08 19.93
N LYS A 220 7.10 7.66 19.33
CA LYS A 220 7.24 7.66 17.88
C LYS A 220 7.32 6.23 17.36
N ALA A 221 6.70 6.01 16.21
CA ALA A 221 6.79 4.78 15.47
C ALA A 221 8.06 4.76 14.62
N LEU A 222 8.93 3.78 14.83
CA LEU A 222 10.03 3.48 13.92
C LEU A 222 9.55 2.46 12.89
N ILE A 223 9.55 2.85 11.61
CA ILE A 223 9.00 2.05 10.52
C ILE A 223 10.00 1.99 9.38
N GLY A 224 10.16 0.82 8.77
CA GLY A 224 11.07 0.66 7.64
C GLY A 224 10.66 -0.44 6.68
N ARG A 225 11.18 -0.34 5.45
CA ARG A 225 11.07 -1.32 4.38
C ARG A 225 12.37 -1.39 3.62
N VAL A 226 12.79 -2.61 3.29
CA VAL A 226 13.93 -2.88 2.43
C VAL A 226 13.48 -3.83 1.33
N ALA A 227 13.84 -3.53 0.09
CA ALA A 227 13.55 -4.36 -1.07
C ALA A 227 14.82 -4.66 -1.86
N PHE A 228 14.97 -5.90 -2.28
CA PHE A 228 16.11 -6.45 -3.00
C PHE A 228 15.70 -6.75 -4.45
N HIS A 229 16.44 -6.21 -5.39
CA HIS A 229 16.37 -6.54 -6.81
C HIS A 229 17.48 -7.55 -7.12
N LEU A 230 17.12 -8.76 -7.51
CA LEU A 230 18.09 -9.83 -7.69
C LEU A 230 18.81 -9.71 -9.03
N PRO A 231 20.14 -9.53 -9.07
CA PRO A 231 20.86 -9.36 -10.36
C PRO A 231 20.76 -10.58 -11.26
N VAL A 232 20.61 -11.77 -10.67
CA VAL A 232 20.53 -13.06 -11.40
C VAL A 232 19.16 -13.28 -12.03
N ILE A 233 18.11 -12.70 -11.43
CA ILE A 233 16.72 -12.74 -11.91
C ILE A 233 16.17 -11.32 -11.78
N PRO A 234 16.41 -10.43 -12.76
CA PRO A 234 16.04 -9.01 -12.67
C PRO A 234 14.55 -8.76 -12.47
N GLU A 235 13.72 -9.71 -12.90
CA GLU A 235 12.26 -9.68 -12.74
C GLU A 235 11.82 -9.96 -11.30
N LEU A 236 12.70 -10.54 -10.45
CA LEU A 236 12.36 -10.93 -9.08
C LEU A 236 12.81 -9.86 -8.09
N ARG A 237 11.83 -9.42 -7.31
CA ARG A 237 12.01 -8.52 -6.18
C ARG A 237 11.54 -9.21 -4.91
N LEU A 238 12.35 -9.15 -3.87
CA LEU A 238 12.02 -9.61 -2.53
C LEU A 238 12.08 -8.43 -1.57
N GLY A 239 11.23 -8.40 -0.55
CA GLY A 239 11.29 -7.33 0.42
C GLY A 239 10.80 -7.75 1.79
N VAL A 240 11.14 -6.93 2.76
CA VAL A 240 10.66 -7.02 4.14
C VAL A 240 10.30 -5.62 4.61
N SER A 241 9.25 -5.53 5.40
CA SER A 241 8.83 -4.27 6.00
C SER A 241 8.29 -4.49 7.40
N GLY A 242 8.31 -3.44 8.20
CA GLY A 242 7.75 -3.50 9.53
C GLY A 242 8.07 -2.26 10.34
N GLY A 243 7.58 -2.26 11.55
CA GLY A 243 7.81 -1.19 12.50
C GLY A 243 7.17 -1.46 13.83
N SER A 244 7.49 -0.62 14.77
CA SER A 244 6.96 -0.67 16.13
C SER A 244 6.80 0.75 16.64
N GLU A 245 5.66 1.00 17.25
CA GLU A 245 5.40 2.16 18.08
C GLU A 245 5.57 1.73 19.54
N GLY A 246 6.34 2.50 20.31
CA GLY A 246 6.51 2.28 21.75
C GLY A 246 5.18 2.49 22.48
N GLY A 247 5.06 1.96 23.71
CA GLY A 247 3.86 2.17 24.51
C GLY A 247 3.79 1.21 25.70
N ALA A 248 2.86 1.48 26.60
CA ALA A 248 2.51 0.55 27.65
C ALA A 248 2.02 -0.78 27.05
N VAL A 249 2.17 -1.85 27.79
CA VAL A 249 1.60 -3.15 27.40
C VAL A 249 0.09 -2.96 27.16
N GLY A 250 -0.38 -3.26 25.93
CA GLY A 250 -1.78 -3.05 25.52
C GLY A 250 -2.02 -1.81 24.64
N GLN A 251 -1.00 -0.96 24.41
CA GLN A 251 -1.05 0.20 23.52
C GLN A 251 -0.03 0.12 22.39
N ARG A 252 0.73 -0.96 22.30
CA ARG A 252 1.76 -1.13 21.26
C ARG A 252 1.14 -1.45 19.92
N HIS A 253 1.65 -0.78 18.89
CA HIS A 253 1.36 -1.10 17.51
C HIS A 253 2.64 -1.68 16.87
N GLU A 254 2.52 -2.86 16.29
CA GLU A 254 3.64 -3.55 15.66
C GLU A 254 3.21 -4.10 14.30
N ARG A 255 4.09 -4.03 13.31
CA ARG A 255 3.91 -4.57 11.98
C ARG A 255 5.17 -5.32 11.58
N ALA A 256 5.03 -6.47 10.94
CA ALA A 256 6.14 -7.19 10.33
C ALA A 256 5.63 -8.02 9.17
N GLY A 257 6.31 -7.95 8.04
CA GLY A 257 5.93 -8.72 6.86
C GLY A 257 7.04 -8.93 5.86
N GLY A 258 6.78 -9.85 4.96
CA GLY A 258 7.64 -10.18 3.83
C GLY A 258 6.85 -10.18 2.54
N GLU A 259 7.54 -9.90 1.44
CA GLU A 259 6.96 -9.74 0.13
C GLU A 259 7.85 -10.35 -0.95
N ALA A 260 7.22 -10.87 -1.99
CA ALA A 260 7.89 -11.35 -3.19
C ALA A 260 7.08 -10.93 -4.42
N GLN A 261 7.77 -10.43 -5.43
CA GLN A 261 7.17 -10.08 -6.72
C GLN A 261 8.07 -10.54 -7.85
N TYR A 262 7.51 -11.30 -8.77
CA TYR A 262 8.09 -11.57 -10.08
C TYR A 262 7.27 -10.84 -11.14
N ARG A 263 7.91 -10.04 -11.99
CA ARG A 263 7.20 -9.31 -13.05
C ARG A 263 8.02 -9.27 -14.33
N ASN A 264 7.41 -9.78 -15.39
CA ASN A 264 7.89 -9.56 -16.75
C ASN A 264 6.74 -9.02 -17.63
N ARG A 265 6.95 -8.93 -18.94
CA ARG A 265 5.96 -8.39 -19.87
C ARG A 265 4.65 -9.19 -19.97
N TRP A 266 4.67 -10.50 -19.62
CA TRP A 266 3.56 -11.43 -19.79
C TRP A 266 2.92 -11.88 -18.47
N LEU A 267 3.72 -11.91 -17.42
CA LEU A 267 3.36 -12.54 -16.15
C LEU A 267 3.76 -11.62 -14.99
N THR A 268 2.83 -11.40 -14.09
CA THR A 268 3.08 -10.86 -12.75
C THR A 268 2.66 -11.90 -11.73
N LEU A 269 3.56 -12.25 -10.83
CA LEU A 269 3.26 -13.02 -9.62
C LEU A 269 3.63 -12.15 -8.42
N ARG A 270 2.79 -12.14 -7.40
CA ARG A 270 3.04 -11.38 -6.17
C ARG A 270 2.48 -12.13 -4.97
N SER A 271 3.18 -12.09 -3.87
CA SER A 271 2.69 -12.59 -2.59
C SER A 271 3.22 -11.72 -1.46
N GLU A 272 2.42 -11.57 -0.43
CA GLU A 272 2.82 -10.92 0.81
C GLU A 272 2.24 -11.67 2.00
N VAL A 273 2.96 -11.60 3.11
CA VAL A 273 2.47 -11.98 4.44
C VAL A 273 2.72 -10.82 5.38
N MET A 274 1.72 -10.46 6.17
CA MET A 274 1.79 -9.35 7.10
C MET A 274 1.16 -9.74 8.44
N GLY A 275 1.99 -9.72 9.50
CA GLY A 275 1.55 -9.80 10.87
C GLY A 275 1.40 -8.41 11.47
N ALA A 276 0.39 -8.22 12.29
CA ALA A 276 0.15 -6.99 13.03
C ALA A 276 -0.22 -7.27 14.47
N ARG A 277 0.14 -6.35 15.35
CA ARG A 277 -0.32 -6.31 16.73
C ARG A 277 -0.80 -4.90 17.04
N ASP A 278 -2.03 -4.80 17.56
CA ASP A 278 -2.61 -3.55 18.02
C ASP A 278 -3.14 -3.77 19.42
N GLY A 279 -2.35 -3.34 20.40
CA GLY A 279 -2.60 -3.65 21.79
C GLY A 279 -2.52 -5.15 22.09
N VAL A 280 -3.64 -5.75 22.46
CA VAL A 280 -3.76 -7.19 22.71
C VAL A 280 -4.07 -7.97 21.44
N LEU A 281 -4.68 -7.34 20.44
CA LEU A 281 -5.10 -8.00 19.20
C LEU A 281 -3.89 -8.38 18.34
N ARG A 282 -3.85 -9.61 17.89
CA ARG A 282 -2.88 -10.11 16.93
C ARG A 282 -3.59 -10.47 15.63
N ARG A 283 -3.05 -10.02 14.53
CA ARG A 283 -3.66 -10.12 13.20
C ARG A 283 -2.69 -10.74 12.23
N LEU A 284 -3.20 -11.47 11.25
CA LEU A 284 -2.40 -12.06 10.18
C LEU A 284 -3.14 -11.98 8.85
N GLY A 285 -2.50 -11.38 7.88
CA GLY A 285 -2.97 -11.38 6.50
C GLY A 285 -1.91 -11.90 5.55
N TYR A 286 -2.32 -12.62 4.52
CA TYR A 286 -1.45 -13.01 3.43
C TYR A 286 -2.24 -13.23 2.15
N TYR A 287 -1.57 -13.06 1.02
CA TYR A 287 -2.18 -13.32 -0.28
C TYR A 287 -1.19 -13.86 -1.29
N GLY A 288 -1.75 -14.52 -2.30
CA GLY A 288 -1.08 -14.86 -3.55
C GLY A 288 -1.84 -14.25 -4.72
N PHE A 289 -1.12 -13.59 -5.61
CA PHE A 289 -1.65 -12.91 -6.79
C PHE A 289 -0.94 -13.38 -8.05
N GLY A 290 -1.69 -13.55 -9.13
CA GLY A 290 -1.19 -13.81 -10.46
C GLY A 290 -1.92 -12.98 -11.50
N ALA A 291 -1.18 -12.45 -12.46
CA ALA A 291 -1.74 -11.82 -13.66
C ALA A 291 -1.00 -12.28 -14.90
N ILE A 292 -1.76 -12.56 -15.96
CA ILE A 292 -1.21 -12.87 -17.29
C ILE A 292 -1.72 -11.85 -18.30
N ARG A 293 -0.87 -11.47 -19.24
CA ARG A 293 -1.18 -10.49 -20.29
C ARG A 293 -1.11 -11.15 -21.66
N PRO A 294 -2.19 -11.84 -22.10
CA PRO A 294 -2.22 -12.55 -23.39
C PRO A 294 -2.15 -11.61 -24.60
N ALA A 295 -2.53 -10.36 -24.44
CA ALA A 295 -2.41 -9.31 -25.44
C ALA A 295 -2.05 -7.98 -24.77
N PRO A 296 -1.47 -7.00 -25.48
CA PRO A 296 -1.11 -5.69 -24.90
C PRO A 296 -2.26 -4.97 -24.19
N GLN A 297 -3.49 -5.16 -24.69
CA GLN A 297 -4.69 -4.53 -24.15
C GLN A 297 -5.43 -5.36 -23.09
N VAL A 298 -5.07 -6.64 -22.91
CA VAL A 298 -5.83 -7.56 -22.05
C VAL A 298 -4.94 -8.15 -20.98
N GLU A 299 -5.39 -8.07 -19.74
CA GLU A 299 -4.75 -8.71 -18.59
C GLU A 299 -5.81 -9.47 -17.79
N LEU A 300 -5.55 -10.76 -17.53
CA LEU A 300 -6.37 -11.58 -16.66
C LEU A 300 -5.71 -11.66 -15.30
N VAL A 301 -6.50 -11.50 -14.24
CA VAL A 301 -6.00 -11.45 -12.87
C VAL A 301 -6.69 -12.47 -11.98
N ALA A 302 -5.95 -13.01 -11.03
CA ALA A 302 -6.48 -13.83 -9.95
C ALA A 302 -5.74 -13.51 -8.65
N ARG A 303 -6.47 -13.47 -7.53
CA ARG A 303 -5.90 -13.32 -6.19
C ARG A 303 -6.63 -14.20 -5.21
N TRP A 304 -5.90 -14.78 -4.28
CA TRP A 304 -6.42 -15.46 -3.11
C TRP A 304 -5.87 -14.77 -1.87
N ASP A 305 -6.78 -14.36 -1.00
CA ASP A 305 -6.49 -13.67 0.26
C ASP A 305 -6.92 -14.52 1.45
N ASN A 306 -6.19 -14.37 2.54
CA ASN A 306 -6.57 -14.84 3.85
C ASN A 306 -6.36 -13.72 4.86
N TRP A 307 -7.38 -13.38 5.62
CA TRP A 307 -7.33 -12.35 6.62
C TRP A 307 -7.92 -12.82 7.94
N ASP A 308 -7.09 -12.82 8.99
CA ASP A 308 -7.48 -13.10 10.34
C ASP A 308 -7.26 -11.83 11.19
N PRO A 309 -8.33 -11.11 11.53
CA PRO A 309 -8.24 -9.87 12.31
C PRO A 309 -8.02 -10.12 13.80
N ASP A 310 -8.16 -11.36 14.29
CA ASP A 310 -8.02 -11.72 15.71
C ASP A 310 -7.57 -13.16 15.89
N LEU A 311 -6.30 -13.44 15.64
CA LEU A 311 -5.68 -14.77 15.68
C LEU A 311 -5.92 -15.58 16.97
N HIS A 312 -6.23 -14.93 18.07
CA HIS A 312 -6.37 -15.58 19.37
C HIS A 312 -7.79 -15.45 19.95
N ASN A 313 -8.73 -14.91 19.15
CA ASN A 313 -10.11 -14.63 19.59
C ASN A 313 -10.16 -13.77 20.88
N GLU A 314 -9.26 -12.80 20.98
CA GLU A 314 -9.15 -11.90 22.14
C GLU A 314 -10.36 -10.95 22.25
N SER A 315 -11.01 -10.64 21.12
CA SER A 315 -12.17 -9.73 21.07
C SER A 315 -13.52 -10.41 21.27
N GLY A 316 -13.54 -11.74 21.46
CA GLY A 316 -14.78 -12.48 21.75
C GLY A 316 -15.01 -13.72 20.86
N PRO A 317 -16.19 -14.34 20.91
CA PRO A 317 -16.45 -15.65 20.33
C PRO A 317 -16.60 -15.70 18.81
N ALA A 318 -16.41 -14.61 18.10
CA ALA A 318 -16.55 -14.56 16.65
C ALA A 318 -15.23 -14.94 15.99
N ASP A 319 -15.11 -16.19 15.55
CA ASP A 319 -14.12 -16.55 14.54
C ASP A 319 -14.44 -15.75 13.25
N VAL A 320 -13.60 -14.75 13.00
CA VAL A 320 -13.79 -13.77 11.94
C VAL A 320 -12.80 -13.95 10.79
N LEU A 321 -12.09 -15.08 10.76
CA LEU A 321 -11.25 -15.45 9.62
C LEU A 321 -12.05 -15.35 8.33
N GLU A 322 -11.55 -14.59 7.38
CA GLU A 322 -12.11 -14.44 6.04
C GLU A 322 -11.11 -14.92 4.99
N ARG A 323 -11.63 -15.61 3.98
CA ARG A 323 -10.90 -15.95 2.77
C ARG A 323 -11.59 -15.34 1.58
N GLU A 324 -10.82 -14.75 0.70
CA GLU A 324 -11.33 -14.12 -0.50
C GLU A 324 -10.64 -14.68 -1.75
N ILE A 325 -11.43 -14.95 -2.76
CA ILE A 325 -10.93 -15.24 -4.11
C ILE A 325 -11.42 -14.13 -5.01
N VAL A 326 -10.49 -13.49 -5.70
CA VAL A 326 -10.76 -12.50 -6.73
C VAL A 326 -10.33 -13.08 -8.07
N ALA A 327 -11.20 -13.04 -9.07
CA ALA A 327 -10.87 -13.33 -10.46
C ALA A 327 -11.39 -12.18 -11.34
N GLY A 328 -10.64 -11.83 -12.38
CA GLY A 328 -11.08 -10.71 -13.20
C GLY A 328 -10.24 -10.48 -14.44
N ALA A 329 -10.59 -9.41 -15.14
CA ALA A 329 -9.92 -8.95 -16.34
C ALA A 329 -9.82 -7.45 -16.37
N ASN A 330 -8.71 -6.97 -16.95
CA ASN A 330 -8.46 -5.58 -17.28
C ASN A 330 -8.41 -5.43 -18.80
N TYR A 331 -9.01 -4.38 -19.31
CA TYR A 331 -8.88 -3.95 -20.69
C TYR A 331 -8.29 -2.53 -20.74
N PHE A 332 -7.11 -2.40 -21.30
CA PHE A 332 -6.39 -1.14 -21.45
C PHE A 332 -6.80 -0.45 -22.75
N ILE A 333 -7.46 0.70 -22.64
CA ILE A 333 -7.96 1.48 -23.78
C ILE A 333 -6.83 2.33 -24.34
N ASP A 334 -6.05 2.99 -23.47
CA ASP A 334 -4.95 3.86 -23.83
C ASP A 334 -3.76 3.61 -22.91
N GLY A 335 -2.92 2.67 -23.31
CA GLY A 335 -1.76 2.24 -22.53
C GLY A 335 -2.14 1.86 -21.11
N SER A 336 -1.47 2.45 -20.13
CA SER A 336 -1.79 2.30 -18.69
C SER A 336 -2.69 3.41 -18.14
N SER A 337 -2.98 4.43 -18.96
CA SER A 337 -3.70 5.63 -18.53
C SER A 337 -5.19 5.39 -18.36
N THR A 338 -5.81 4.61 -19.26
CA THR A 338 -7.25 4.34 -19.22
C THR A 338 -7.50 2.85 -19.21
N ARG A 339 -8.21 2.37 -18.18
CA ARG A 339 -8.47 0.96 -17.95
C ARG A 339 -9.92 0.71 -17.57
N LEU A 340 -10.55 -0.27 -18.24
CA LEU A 340 -11.76 -0.95 -17.76
C LEU A 340 -11.34 -2.20 -17.00
N ALA A 341 -11.96 -2.44 -15.87
CA ALA A 341 -11.70 -3.63 -15.06
C ALA A 341 -13.02 -4.27 -14.62
N ALA A 342 -13.03 -5.59 -14.55
CA ALA A 342 -14.13 -6.36 -14.00
C ALA A 342 -13.57 -7.42 -13.06
N ASN A 343 -14.10 -7.50 -11.83
CA ASN A 343 -13.74 -8.53 -10.85
C ASN A 343 -14.97 -9.24 -10.30
N VAL A 344 -14.85 -10.54 -10.13
CA VAL A 344 -15.72 -11.35 -9.29
C VAL A 344 -14.97 -11.58 -7.99
N ILE A 345 -15.58 -11.27 -6.87
CA ILE A 345 -15.02 -11.39 -5.54
C ILE A 345 -15.88 -12.39 -4.75
N ARG A 346 -15.30 -13.49 -4.30
CA ARG A 346 -15.96 -14.48 -3.46
C ARG A 346 -15.34 -14.48 -2.09
N SER A 347 -16.11 -14.00 -1.10
CA SER A 347 -15.72 -14.06 0.31
C SER A 347 -16.34 -15.26 0.99
N THR A 348 -15.55 -15.97 1.79
CA THR A 348 -15.95 -17.16 2.57
C THR A 348 -15.44 -17.04 3.99
N PHE A 349 -16.23 -17.55 4.93
CA PHE A 349 -15.95 -17.54 6.35
C PHE A 349 -15.90 -18.97 6.87
N PRO A 350 -14.71 -19.52 7.16
CA PRO A 350 -14.56 -20.94 7.54
C PRO A 350 -15.35 -21.37 8.76
N SER A 351 -15.65 -20.44 9.68
CA SER A 351 -16.51 -20.72 10.85
C SER A 351 -17.92 -21.16 10.47
N GLY A 352 -18.38 -20.85 9.25
CA GLY A 352 -19.74 -21.10 8.80
C GLY A 352 -20.81 -20.21 9.47
N ARG A 353 -20.42 -19.32 10.37
CA ARG A 353 -21.36 -18.40 11.06
C ARG A 353 -21.82 -17.27 10.15
N VAL A 354 -20.99 -16.88 9.21
CA VAL A 354 -21.25 -15.83 8.24
C VAL A 354 -21.50 -16.45 6.87
N PRO A 355 -22.58 -16.10 6.18
CA PRO A 355 -22.83 -16.58 4.83
C PRO A 355 -21.73 -16.12 3.88
N SER A 356 -21.32 -17.00 3.00
CA SER A 356 -20.42 -16.65 1.89
C SER A 356 -21.09 -15.65 0.95
N THR A 357 -20.35 -14.66 0.49
CA THR A 357 -20.85 -13.62 -0.42
C THR A 357 -20.12 -13.65 -1.75
N THR A 358 -20.79 -13.20 -2.82
CA THR A 358 -20.18 -12.97 -4.12
C THR A 358 -20.53 -11.56 -4.56
N LEU A 359 -19.52 -10.80 -4.97
CA LEU A 359 -19.66 -9.43 -5.45
C LEU A 359 -19.14 -9.36 -6.88
N LEU A 360 -19.89 -8.73 -7.76
CA LEU A 360 -19.42 -8.29 -9.07
C LEU A 360 -19.04 -6.81 -8.99
N LEU A 361 -17.85 -6.51 -9.43
CA LEU A 361 -17.31 -5.17 -9.36
C LEU A 361 -16.73 -4.78 -10.72
N PHE A 362 -17.19 -3.65 -11.24
CA PHE A 362 -16.69 -3.06 -12.47
C PHE A 362 -16.07 -1.71 -12.15
N ALA A 363 -15.00 -1.37 -12.86
CA ALA A 363 -14.32 -0.09 -12.67
C ALA A 363 -13.90 0.51 -14.00
N LEU A 364 -14.09 1.83 -14.13
CA LEU A 364 -13.41 2.67 -15.11
C LEU A 364 -12.38 3.50 -14.36
N GLN A 365 -11.14 3.45 -14.83
CA GLN A 365 -10.03 4.20 -14.28
C GLN A 365 -9.38 5.05 -15.37
N VAL A 366 -9.10 6.32 -15.03
CA VAL A 366 -8.27 7.22 -15.82
C VAL A 366 -7.18 7.79 -14.93
N ALA A 367 -5.92 7.69 -15.36
CA ALA A 367 -4.76 8.29 -14.70
C ALA A 367 -3.99 9.16 -15.69
N TRP A 368 -3.46 10.29 -15.26
CA TRP A 368 -2.67 11.23 -16.08
C TRP A 368 -1.49 11.81 -15.33
#